data_cd3f2f44f82e73e1aee9965114711422
#
_entry.id   cd3f2f44f82e73e1aee9965114711422
#
_cell.length_a   1.000
_cell.length_b   1.000
_cell.length_c   1.000
_cell.angle_alpha   90.00
_cell.angle_beta   90.00
_cell.angle_gamma   90.00
#
_symmetry.space_group_name_H-M   'P 1'
#
loop_
_entity.id
_entity.type
_entity.pdbx_description
1 polymer ?
#
loop_
_entity_poly.entity_id
_entity_poly.type
_entity_poly.pdbx_seq_one_letter_code
_entity_poly.pdbx_strand_id
1 'polypeptide(L)'
;MSSVESIKDIKEHKHRNRGFCSYVRTMLLKVFLFTRYYIDILIDVIFGYFNDSKRVPIKKCTNPIILESATSLAQKIRKRELTSEEVVQAFVDRIKEVNPVLNALVDSRYEDALEDARKIDRDIANGTILDVDFQEKPFLGVPFTTKESSAVKGMSFTLGIVKRRGRRATFDADYITLIKNAGAICLGVTNIPQLNLWQETHNPLFGITNNPYNSTRNVGGSSGGEASLLAAGGIPLSIGTDIGGSVRIPAFMCGVFGHKPTSHLISTAGIAFRTGEEGEQTMVNTGPLTRHAEDLAPVLKVLVGEHVKKLKLNDPVDVKNIKMSYIVNAKDALISPYREDMKQTILRAVKHFKEISTTPPEELNIEGTKFAGKLWKYWMSKESGVNFMKDITDRTGEANPIVDTIKHFTVGGEYTTSTIYNFLNKLLPSPDETWAIKETEKLREQLLAKLGNNGVLLYPSAPFPASYHHAAYLRPWNFHYFVIWNVLKFPVTQVPMGLNKEGLPVGIQVVAAPYQDHLCIAVAKELEKAFGGYVPPFETS
;
A
#
# COMPACT_ATOMS: atom_id res chain seq x y z
N MET A 1 14.03 62.94 -21.17
CA MET A 1 14.19 61.70 -21.96
C MET A 1 15.14 60.67 -21.28
N SER A 2 15.97 61.04 -20.33
CA SER A 2 16.98 60.12 -19.70
C SER A 2 16.44 59.13 -18.65
N SER A 3 15.28 59.38 -18.06
CA SER A 3 14.74 58.51 -16.97
C SER A 3 13.90 57.32 -17.47
N VAL A 4 13.39 57.35 -18.70
CA VAL A 4 12.56 56.29 -19.28
C VAL A 4 13.42 55.17 -19.90
N GLU A 5 14.59 55.55 -20.47
CA GLU A 5 15.56 54.58 -20.99
C GLU A 5 16.18 53.76 -19.89
N SER A 6 16.52 54.35 -18.73
CA SER A 6 17.08 53.66 -17.57
C SER A 6 16.12 52.59 -16.97
N ILE A 7 14.79 52.79 -17.02
CA ILE A 7 13.80 51.85 -16.49
C ILE A 7 13.61 50.66 -17.47
N LYS A 8 13.72 50.89 -18.79
CA LYS A 8 13.71 49.82 -19.79
C LYS A 8 14.93 48.92 -19.67
N ASP A 9 16.11 49.46 -19.56
CA ASP A 9 17.35 48.69 -19.38
C ASP A 9 17.37 47.87 -18.08
N ILE A 10 16.83 48.43 -16.99
CA ILE A 10 16.70 47.68 -15.71
C ILE A 10 15.69 46.53 -15.84
N LYS A 11 14.58 46.71 -16.57
CA LYS A 11 13.61 45.65 -16.83
C LYS A 11 14.15 44.55 -17.73
N GLU A 12 14.83 44.93 -18.82
CA GLU A 12 15.49 43.95 -19.72
C GLU A 12 16.62 43.18 -19.02
N HIS A 13 17.42 43.84 -18.19
CA HIS A 13 18.47 43.19 -17.40
C HIS A 13 17.87 42.24 -16.33
N LYS A 14 16.75 42.61 -15.69
CA LYS A 14 16.02 41.71 -14.76
C LYS A 14 15.38 40.52 -15.51
N HIS A 15 14.86 40.70 -16.71
CA HIS A 15 14.31 39.60 -17.52
C HIS A 15 15.41 38.66 -18.02
N ARG A 16 16.55 39.20 -18.47
CA ARG A 16 17.71 38.43 -18.93
C ARG A 16 18.35 37.64 -17.80
N ASN A 17 18.50 38.22 -16.61
CA ASN A 17 19.00 37.55 -15.41
C ASN A 17 18.02 36.48 -14.90
N ARG A 18 16.71 36.70 -14.96
CA ARG A 18 15.72 35.66 -14.64
C ARG A 18 15.78 34.49 -15.61
N GLY A 19 15.96 34.73 -16.90
CA GLY A 19 16.15 33.70 -17.93
C GLY A 19 17.42 32.89 -17.70
N PHE A 20 18.53 33.56 -17.42
CA PHE A 20 19.83 32.92 -17.14
C PHE A 20 19.79 32.09 -15.86
N CYS A 21 19.27 32.61 -14.75
CA CYS A 21 19.09 31.87 -13.50
C CYS A 21 18.16 30.65 -13.68
N SER A 22 17.09 30.78 -14.46
CA SER A 22 16.19 29.66 -14.78
C SER A 22 16.91 28.59 -15.60
N TYR A 23 17.71 28.97 -16.58
CA TYR A 23 18.50 28.06 -17.41
C TYR A 23 19.55 27.30 -16.55
N VAL A 24 20.33 28.02 -15.75
CA VAL A 24 21.32 27.43 -14.83
C VAL A 24 20.66 26.47 -13.86
N ARG A 25 19.53 26.84 -13.26
CA ARG A 25 18.76 25.95 -12.36
C ARG A 25 18.29 24.69 -13.08
N THR A 26 17.81 24.81 -14.31
CA THR A 26 17.35 23.66 -15.11
C THR A 26 18.53 22.76 -15.47
N MET A 27 19.67 23.33 -15.83
CA MET A 27 20.90 22.57 -16.11
C MET A 27 21.41 21.83 -14.85
N LEU A 28 21.48 22.50 -13.72
CA LEU A 28 21.85 21.88 -12.45
C LEU A 28 20.90 20.74 -12.07
N LEU A 29 19.60 20.91 -12.26
CA LEU A 29 18.62 19.85 -12.02
C LEU A 29 18.83 18.66 -12.97
N LYS A 30 19.13 18.89 -14.25
CA LYS A 30 19.43 17.81 -15.19
C LYS A 30 20.70 17.05 -14.80
N VAL A 31 21.76 17.76 -14.42
CA VAL A 31 23.01 17.15 -13.92
C VAL A 31 22.75 16.36 -12.65
N PHE A 32 21.99 16.90 -11.71
CA PHE A 32 21.60 16.20 -10.48
C PHE A 32 20.83 14.91 -10.76
N LEU A 33 19.80 14.95 -11.62
CA LEU A 33 19.01 13.77 -11.97
C LEU A 33 19.84 12.73 -12.73
N PHE A 34 20.74 13.16 -13.61
CA PHE A 34 21.67 12.30 -14.32
C PHE A 34 22.63 11.59 -13.36
N THR A 35 23.27 12.34 -12.47
CA THR A 35 24.19 11.78 -11.45
C THR A 35 23.45 10.79 -10.55
N ARG A 36 22.25 11.15 -10.11
CA ARG A 36 21.41 10.30 -9.27
C ARG A 36 21.03 8.99 -9.95
N TYR A 37 20.74 9.01 -11.25
CA TYR A 37 20.44 7.80 -12.01
C TYR A 37 21.60 6.78 -11.93
N TYR A 38 22.84 7.23 -12.08
CA TYR A 38 24.01 6.35 -11.97
C TYR A 38 24.29 5.93 -10.53
N ILE A 39 24.02 6.79 -9.54
CA ILE A 39 24.10 6.42 -8.13
C ILE A 39 23.08 5.31 -7.82
N ASP A 40 21.87 5.42 -8.32
CA ASP A 40 20.83 4.39 -8.11
C ASP A 40 21.24 3.04 -8.74
N ILE A 41 21.82 3.06 -9.94
CA ILE A 41 22.37 1.85 -10.57
C ILE A 41 23.50 1.25 -9.72
N LEU A 42 24.44 2.10 -9.26
CA LEU A 42 25.57 1.65 -8.43
C LEU A 42 25.08 1.03 -7.11
N ILE A 43 24.07 1.61 -6.47
CA ILE A 43 23.42 1.03 -5.29
C ILE A 43 22.92 -0.38 -5.62
N ASP A 44 22.17 -0.55 -6.72
CA ASP A 44 21.63 -1.85 -7.09
C ASP A 44 22.71 -2.88 -7.44
N VAL A 45 23.80 -2.47 -8.10
CA VAL A 45 24.96 -3.33 -8.39
C VAL A 45 25.65 -3.78 -7.10
N ILE A 46 25.91 -2.84 -6.17
CA ILE A 46 26.57 -3.16 -4.89
C ILE A 46 25.70 -4.11 -4.06
N PHE A 47 24.41 -3.79 -3.91
CA PHE A 47 23.49 -4.65 -3.15
C PHE A 47 23.30 -6.01 -3.82
N GLY A 48 23.25 -6.06 -5.15
CA GLY A 48 23.17 -7.30 -5.93
C GLY A 48 24.39 -8.18 -5.68
N TYR A 49 25.59 -7.62 -5.77
CA TYR A 49 26.84 -8.36 -5.51
C TYR A 49 26.84 -9.06 -4.14
N PHE A 50 26.32 -8.41 -3.09
CA PHE A 50 26.29 -8.98 -1.75
C PHE A 50 25.08 -9.87 -1.44
N ASN A 51 24.02 -9.82 -2.24
CA ASN A 51 22.76 -10.45 -1.88
C ASN A 51 22.22 -11.49 -2.87
N ASP A 52 22.53 -11.39 -4.17
CA ASP A 52 21.90 -12.29 -5.18
C ASP A 52 22.18 -13.77 -4.93
N SER A 53 23.38 -14.11 -4.41
CA SER A 53 23.72 -15.49 -4.04
C SER A 53 22.94 -16.04 -2.84
N LYS A 54 22.26 -15.17 -2.08
CA LYS A 54 21.47 -15.53 -0.89
C LYS A 54 19.99 -15.77 -1.21
N ARG A 55 19.61 -15.69 -2.48
CA ARG A 55 18.22 -15.88 -2.89
C ARG A 55 17.75 -17.28 -2.55
N VAL A 56 16.64 -17.37 -1.80
CA VAL A 56 15.93 -18.61 -1.49
C VAL A 56 14.60 -18.58 -2.23
N PRO A 57 14.35 -19.49 -3.16
CA PRO A 57 13.05 -19.59 -3.84
C PRO A 57 11.99 -20.16 -2.90
N ILE A 58 10.74 -19.78 -3.10
CA ILE A 58 9.61 -20.45 -2.45
C ILE A 58 9.26 -21.71 -3.21
N LYS A 59 8.73 -22.70 -2.47
CA LYS A 59 8.36 -23.99 -3.05
C LYS A 59 7.18 -23.88 -4.01
N LYS A 60 7.18 -24.76 -5.03
CA LYS A 60 6.04 -24.90 -5.94
C LYS A 60 4.78 -25.31 -5.18
N CYS A 61 3.62 -24.99 -5.73
CA CYS A 61 2.34 -25.36 -5.15
C CYS A 61 1.41 -25.91 -6.23
N THR A 62 0.95 -27.13 -6.03
CA THR A 62 0.03 -27.82 -6.94
C THR A 62 -1.40 -27.90 -6.43
N ASN A 63 -1.65 -27.41 -5.18
CA ASN A 63 -3.00 -27.40 -4.63
C ASN A 63 -3.84 -26.29 -5.30
N PRO A 64 -4.90 -26.62 -6.06
CA PRO A 64 -5.70 -25.63 -6.79
C PRO A 64 -6.45 -24.66 -5.88
N ILE A 65 -6.78 -25.05 -4.63
CA ILE A 65 -7.45 -24.19 -3.64
C ILE A 65 -6.65 -22.91 -3.42
N ILE A 66 -5.33 -22.99 -3.44
CA ILE A 66 -4.43 -21.86 -3.16
C ILE A 66 -4.56 -20.73 -4.20
N LEU A 67 -4.91 -21.07 -5.44
CA LEU A 67 -5.02 -20.09 -6.53
C LEU A 67 -6.40 -19.44 -6.65
N GLU A 68 -7.40 -19.99 -5.97
CA GLU A 68 -8.76 -19.45 -5.99
C GLU A 68 -8.84 -18.05 -5.36
N SER A 69 -9.80 -17.25 -5.83
CA SER A 69 -10.16 -15.99 -5.19
C SER A 69 -10.93 -16.23 -3.89
N ALA A 70 -10.93 -15.27 -2.98
CA ALA A 70 -11.72 -15.35 -1.75
C ALA A 70 -13.24 -15.47 -2.06
N THR A 71 -13.70 -14.78 -3.11
CA THR A 71 -15.08 -14.85 -3.60
C THR A 71 -15.41 -16.23 -4.16
N SER A 72 -14.52 -16.83 -4.95
CA SER A 72 -14.67 -18.19 -5.47
C SER A 72 -14.74 -19.23 -4.36
N LEU A 73 -13.82 -19.15 -3.38
CA LEU A 73 -13.80 -20.04 -2.21
C LEU A 73 -15.12 -19.97 -1.43
N ALA A 74 -15.63 -18.76 -1.14
CA ALA A 74 -16.92 -18.60 -0.46
C ALA A 74 -18.08 -19.22 -1.25
N GLN A 75 -18.08 -19.08 -2.58
CA GLN A 75 -19.09 -19.70 -3.44
C GLN A 75 -19.00 -21.22 -3.44
N LYS A 76 -17.79 -21.80 -3.47
CA LYS A 76 -17.58 -23.26 -3.43
C LYS A 76 -17.99 -23.85 -2.09
N ILE A 77 -17.73 -23.18 -0.97
CA ILE A 77 -18.23 -23.57 0.36
C ILE A 77 -19.77 -23.54 0.38
N ARG A 78 -20.37 -22.46 -0.11
CA ARG A 78 -21.84 -22.34 -0.22
C ARG A 78 -22.46 -23.48 -1.03
N LYS A 79 -21.84 -23.84 -2.15
CA LYS A 79 -22.30 -24.94 -3.02
C LYS A 79 -21.95 -26.32 -2.49
N ARG A 80 -21.23 -26.41 -1.37
CA ARG A 80 -20.71 -27.67 -0.81
C ARG A 80 -19.76 -28.42 -1.76
N GLU A 81 -19.08 -27.68 -2.66
CA GLU A 81 -18.00 -28.20 -3.52
C GLU A 81 -16.67 -28.32 -2.75
N LEU A 82 -16.50 -27.49 -1.72
CA LEU A 82 -15.41 -27.54 -0.73
C LEU A 82 -16.00 -27.36 0.67
N THR A 83 -15.35 -27.92 1.68
CA THR A 83 -15.61 -27.61 3.08
C THR A 83 -14.74 -26.44 3.54
N SER A 84 -15.18 -25.73 4.59
CA SER A 84 -14.40 -24.68 5.21
C SER A 84 -13.09 -25.25 5.79
N GLU A 85 -13.14 -26.47 6.39
CA GLU A 85 -11.95 -27.16 6.92
C GLU A 85 -10.93 -27.42 5.82
N GLU A 86 -11.32 -27.95 4.63
CA GLU A 86 -10.42 -28.17 3.50
C GLU A 86 -9.73 -26.88 3.06
N VAL A 87 -10.49 -25.78 2.96
CA VAL A 87 -9.97 -24.48 2.58
C VAL A 87 -8.97 -23.96 3.63
N VAL A 88 -9.34 -23.94 4.90
CA VAL A 88 -8.48 -23.43 5.98
C VAL A 88 -7.22 -24.28 6.11
N GLN A 89 -7.35 -25.64 6.03
CA GLN A 89 -6.21 -26.55 6.10
C GLN A 89 -5.23 -26.30 4.96
N ALA A 90 -5.72 -26.12 3.72
CA ALA A 90 -4.86 -25.85 2.55
C ALA A 90 -4.00 -24.60 2.76
N PHE A 91 -4.58 -23.50 3.28
CA PHE A 91 -3.83 -22.29 3.57
C PHE A 91 -2.90 -22.42 4.78
N VAL A 92 -3.30 -23.13 5.83
CA VAL A 92 -2.42 -23.42 6.98
C VAL A 92 -1.18 -24.18 6.53
N ASP A 93 -1.35 -25.21 5.70
CA ASP A 93 -0.23 -26.01 5.17
C ASP A 93 0.68 -25.16 4.30
N ARG A 94 0.08 -24.33 3.42
CA ARG A 94 0.86 -23.43 2.59
C ARG A 94 1.64 -22.38 3.40
N ILE A 95 1.05 -21.81 4.43
CA ILE A 95 1.75 -20.87 5.33
C ILE A 95 2.93 -21.58 6.01
N LYS A 96 2.74 -22.76 6.56
CA LYS A 96 3.81 -23.56 7.21
C LYS A 96 4.96 -23.83 6.24
N GLU A 97 4.65 -24.00 4.95
CA GLU A 97 5.65 -24.25 3.90
C GLU A 97 6.44 -22.99 3.52
N VAL A 98 5.78 -21.82 3.36
CA VAL A 98 6.42 -20.63 2.80
C VAL A 98 6.93 -19.65 3.87
N ASN A 99 6.33 -19.61 5.05
CA ASN A 99 6.66 -18.64 6.08
C ASN A 99 8.09 -18.73 6.63
N PRO A 100 8.74 -19.92 6.70
CA PRO A 100 10.16 -20.01 7.06
C PRO A 100 11.09 -19.20 6.13
N VAL A 101 10.71 -19.03 4.86
CA VAL A 101 11.45 -18.19 3.89
C VAL A 101 10.99 -16.74 3.97
N LEU A 102 9.69 -16.50 4.11
CA LEU A 102 9.09 -15.18 4.02
C LEU A 102 9.19 -14.36 5.31
N ASN A 103 9.04 -15.01 6.47
CA ASN A 103 8.87 -14.35 7.76
C ASN A 103 7.74 -13.30 7.72
N ALA A 104 6.61 -13.69 7.16
CA ALA A 104 5.47 -12.82 6.90
C ALA A 104 4.40 -12.89 7.99
N LEU A 105 4.03 -14.11 8.45
CA LEU A 105 3.11 -14.34 9.58
C LEU A 105 3.92 -14.42 10.86
N VAL A 106 3.55 -13.64 11.88
CA VAL A 106 4.33 -13.52 13.14
C VAL A 106 3.61 -14.05 14.37
N ASP A 107 2.30 -14.21 14.29
CA ASP A 107 1.50 -14.92 15.31
C ASP A 107 0.31 -15.61 14.62
N SER A 108 -0.02 -16.82 15.03
CA SER A 108 -1.01 -17.67 14.36
C SER A 108 -1.95 -18.33 15.37
N ARG A 109 -3.17 -18.69 14.90
CA ARG A 109 -4.17 -19.42 15.66
C ARG A 109 -4.73 -20.61 14.86
N TYR A 110 -3.85 -21.42 14.28
CA TYR A 110 -4.21 -22.48 13.33
C TYR A 110 -5.23 -23.48 13.89
N GLU A 111 -5.01 -23.99 15.10
CA GLU A 111 -5.92 -24.99 15.69
C GLU A 111 -7.31 -24.40 15.95
N ASP A 112 -7.38 -23.19 16.51
CA ASP A 112 -8.65 -22.49 16.72
C ASP A 112 -9.34 -22.21 15.38
N ALA A 113 -8.58 -21.82 14.35
CA ALA A 113 -9.12 -21.53 13.01
C ALA A 113 -9.70 -22.79 12.34
N LEU A 114 -9.04 -23.94 12.51
CA LEU A 114 -9.56 -25.23 12.05
C LEU A 114 -10.82 -25.64 12.82
N GLU A 115 -10.88 -25.39 14.12
CA GLU A 115 -12.10 -25.67 14.89
C GLU A 115 -13.25 -24.75 14.49
N ASP A 116 -12.97 -23.44 14.24
CA ASP A 116 -13.96 -22.52 13.67
C ASP A 116 -14.49 -23.03 12.31
N ALA A 117 -13.60 -23.53 11.45
CA ALA A 117 -13.96 -24.09 10.15
C ALA A 117 -14.84 -25.34 10.26
N ARG A 118 -14.43 -26.31 11.12
CA ARG A 118 -15.22 -27.53 11.40
C ARG A 118 -16.59 -27.20 11.96
N LYS A 119 -16.68 -26.16 12.80
CA LYS A 119 -17.97 -25.71 13.32
C LYS A 119 -18.87 -25.20 12.19
N ILE A 120 -18.35 -24.38 11.29
CA ILE A 120 -19.10 -23.90 10.12
C ILE A 120 -19.58 -25.08 9.28
N ASP A 121 -18.74 -26.07 9.00
CA ASP A 121 -19.12 -27.24 8.20
C ASP A 121 -20.21 -28.08 8.89
N ARG A 122 -20.13 -28.27 10.21
CA ARG A 122 -21.20 -28.92 10.99
C ARG A 122 -22.50 -28.14 10.94
N ASP A 123 -22.45 -26.81 11.07
CA ASP A 123 -23.63 -25.95 11.07
C ASP A 123 -24.30 -25.92 9.67
N ILE A 124 -23.52 -26.00 8.60
CA ILE A 124 -24.02 -26.18 7.22
C ILE A 124 -24.67 -27.56 7.04
N ALA A 125 -24.00 -28.61 7.51
CA ALA A 125 -24.50 -29.99 7.39
C ALA A 125 -25.80 -30.21 8.18
N ASN A 126 -25.93 -29.59 9.34
CA ASN A 126 -27.11 -29.69 10.21
C ASN A 126 -28.28 -28.79 9.76
N GLY A 127 -28.07 -27.93 8.74
CA GLY A 127 -29.07 -26.96 8.29
C GLY A 127 -29.28 -25.78 9.24
N THR A 128 -28.33 -25.54 10.18
CA THR A 128 -28.31 -24.36 11.06
C THR A 128 -27.92 -23.11 10.27
N ILE A 129 -27.00 -23.28 9.31
CA ILE A 129 -26.65 -22.25 8.31
C ILE A 129 -27.41 -22.55 7.03
N LEU A 130 -28.22 -21.58 6.59
CA LEU A 130 -29.04 -21.66 5.41
C LEU A 130 -28.40 -20.84 4.26
N ASP A 131 -28.92 -21.02 3.05
CA ASP A 131 -28.46 -20.28 1.86
C ASP A 131 -28.61 -18.75 1.99
N VAL A 132 -29.55 -18.26 2.79
CA VAL A 132 -29.74 -16.84 3.08
C VAL A 132 -28.58 -16.28 3.93
N ASP A 133 -28.02 -17.08 4.86
CA ASP A 133 -26.91 -16.65 5.72
C ASP A 133 -25.64 -16.30 4.91
N PHE A 134 -25.45 -16.95 3.76
CA PHE A 134 -24.33 -16.62 2.86
C PHE A 134 -24.49 -15.25 2.17
N GLN A 135 -25.68 -14.65 2.17
CA GLN A 135 -25.86 -13.26 1.70
C GLN A 135 -25.40 -12.26 2.76
N GLU A 136 -25.67 -12.57 4.04
CA GLU A 136 -25.23 -11.75 5.17
C GLU A 136 -23.76 -12.00 5.53
N LYS A 137 -23.26 -13.22 5.29
CA LYS A 137 -21.89 -13.66 5.56
C LYS A 137 -21.14 -14.03 4.27
N PRO A 138 -20.81 -13.05 3.43
CA PRO A 138 -20.25 -13.29 2.09
C PRO A 138 -18.89 -13.99 2.07
N PHE A 139 -18.19 -14.08 3.21
CA PHE A 139 -16.91 -14.75 3.37
C PHE A 139 -16.95 -15.92 4.36
N LEU A 140 -18.14 -16.51 4.54
CA LEU A 140 -18.32 -17.61 5.48
C LEU A 140 -17.35 -18.76 5.18
N GLY A 141 -16.50 -19.08 6.17
CA GLY A 141 -15.50 -20.14 6.10
C GLY A 141 -14.22 -19.80 5.35
N VAL A 142 -14.08 -18.58 4.82
CA VAL A 142 -12.87 -18.14 4.09
C VAL A 142 -11.83 -17.58 5.04
N PRO A 143 -10.55 -18.03 4.98
CA PRO A 143 -9.50 -17.52 5.85
C PRO A 143 -9.01 -16.12 5.45
N PHE A 144 -8.59 -15.31 6.45
CA PHE A 144 -7.94 -14.02 6.26
C PHE A 144 -6.81 -13.77 7.26
N THR A 145 -5.96 -12.79 6.95
CA THR A 145 -4.96 -12.24 7.87
C THR A 145 -5.09 -10.73 7.96
N THR A 146 -4.46 -10.14 9.00
CA THR A 146 -4.34 -8.70 9.16
C THR A 146 -3.01 -8.34 9.80
N LYS A 147 -2.68 -7.06 9.79
CA LYS A 147 -1.42 -6.54 10.37
C LYS A 147 -1.36 -6.74 11.87
N GLU A 148 -0.18 -7.00 12.38
CA GLU A 148 0.11 -7.09 13.81
C GLU A 148 -0.14 -5.75 14.56
N SER A 149 -0.27 -4.64 13.83
CA SER A 149 -0.64 -3.34 14.38
C SER A 149 -2.15 -3.12 14.53
N SER A 150 -2.96 -4.10 14.20
CA SER A 150 -4.42 -4.05 14.36
C SER A 150 -4.84 -5.06 15.42
N ALA A 151 -5.66 -4.62 16.34
CA ALA A 151 -6.10 -5.47 17.45
C ALA A 151 -6.94 -6.65 16.93
N VAL A 152 -6.46 -7.86 17.14
CA VAL A 152 -7.20 -9.12 17.02
C VAL A 152 -7.16 -9.79 18.36
N LYS A 153 -8.32 -9.97 19.01
CA LYS A 153 -8.42 -10.50 20.37
C LYS A 153 -7.60 -11.78 20.54
N GLY A 154 -6.72 -11.78 21.55
CA GLY A 154 -5.83 -12.89 21.85
C GLY A 154 -4.54 -12.96 21.03
N MET A 155 -4.38 -12.16 19.96
CA MET A 155 -3.21 -12.14 19.09
C MET A 155 -2.18 -11.08 19.50
N SER A 156 -0.96 -11.21 18.99
CA SER A 156 0.13 -10.23 19.17
C SER A 156 -0.31 -8.82 18.74
N PHE A 157 0.02 -7.82 19.57
CA PHE A 157 -0.30 -6.42 19.31
C PHE A 157 0.81 -5.52 19.85
N THR A 158 2.01 -5.70 19.31
CA THR A 158 3.25 -5.05 19.79
C THR A 158 3.67 -3.82 18.98
N LEU A 159 3.16 -3.67 17.74
CA LEU A 159 3.58 -2.63 16.81
C LEU A 159 5.08 -2.68 16.46
N GLY A 160 5.72 -3.83 16.66
CA GLY A 160 7.16 -3.99 16.53
C GLY A 160 7.99 -3.23 17.58
N ILE A 161 7.37 -2.78 18.67
CA ILE A 161 8.01 -2.01 19.75
C ILE A 161 8.54 -2.98 20.83
N VAL A 162 9.82 -2.90 21.14
CA VAL A 162 10.47 -3.82 22.11
C VAL A 162 9.80 -3.78 23.49
N LYS A 163 9.40 -2.60 23.96
CA LYS A 163 8.68 -2.43 25.25
C LYS A 163 7.31 -3.11 25.29
N ARG A 164 6.75 -3.42 24.12
CA ARG A 164 5.46 -4.14 24.00
C ARG A 164 5.62 -5.64 23.74
N ARG A 165 6.82 -6.18 23.87
CA ARG A 165 7.10 -7.61 23.69
C ARG A 165 6.13 -8.46 24.50
N GLY A 166 5.47 -9.42 23.84
CA GLY A 166 4.48 -10.31 24.46
C GLY A 166 3.10 -9.70 24.72
N ARG A 167 2.87 -8.42 24.36
CA ARG A 167 1.55 -7.80 24.46
C ARG A 167 0.59 -8.44 23.46
N ARG A 168 -0.60 -8.80 23.96
CA ARG A 168 -1.72 -9.33 23.17
C ARG A 168 -2.91 -8.38 23.22
N ALA A 169 -3.67 -8.32 22.14
CA ALA A 169 -4.90 -7.55 22.11
C ALA A 169 -6.00 -8.21 22.96
N THR A 170 -6.77 -7.41 23.68
CA THR A 170 -7.89 -7.86 24.51
C THR A 170 -9.24 -7.74 23.82
N PHE A 171 -9.27 -7.09 22.64
CA PHE A 171 -10.46 -6.83 21.83
C PHE A 171 -10.11 -6.94 20.34
N ASP A 172 -11.12 -6.95 19.47
CA ASP A 172 -10.97 -6.85 18.03
C ASP A 172 -11.11 -5.38 17.59
N ALA A 173 -10.30 -4.93 16.63
CA ALA A 173 -10.52 -3.66 15.95
C ALA A 173 -11.88 -3.68 15.23
N ASP A 174 -12.50 -2.51 15.04
CA ASP A 174 -13.84 -2.43 14.44
C ASP A 174 -13.94 -3.17 13.11
N TYR A 175 -13.02 -2.92 12.20
CA TYR A 175 -13.03 -3.59 10.90
C TYR A 175 -12.74 -5.10 10.99
N ILE A 176 -12.03 -5.57 12.02
CA ILE A 176 -11.85 -7.01 12.30
C ILE A 176 -13.17 -7.63 12.75
N THR A 177 -13.93 -6.92 13.58
CA THR A 177 -15.27 -7.34 13.96
C THR A 177 -16.17 -7.47 12.73
N LEU A 178 -16.14 -6.50 11.80
CA LEU A 178 -16.94 -6.54 10.58
C LEU A 178 -16.58 -7.74 9.69
N ILE A 179 -15.30 -8.01 9.45
CA ILE A 179 -14.91 -9.12 8.57
C ILE A 179 -15.16 -10.50 9.22
N LYS A 180 -15.02 -10.63 10.54
CA LYS A 180 -15.41 -11.84 11.28
C LYS A 180 -16.92 -12.05 11.24
N ASN A 181 -17.72 -10.99 11.40
CA ASN A 181 -19.18 -11.06 11.29
C ASN A 181 -19.62 -11.43 9.87
N ALA A 182 -18.84 -11.08 8.84
CA ALA A 182 -19.05 -11.55 7.47
C ALA A 182 -18.65 -13.03 7.26
N GLY A 183 -18.28 -13.74 8.34
CA GLY A 183 -18.02 -15.17 8.38
C GLY A 183 -16.56 -15.57 8.08
N ALA A 184 -15.66 -14.61 7.87
CA ALA A 184 -14.27 -14.93 7.60
C ALA A 184 -13.50 -15.39 8.85
N ILE A 185 -12.56 -16.33 8.69
CA ILE A 185 -11.77 -16.96 9.74
C ILE A 185 -10.38 -16.34 9.80
N CYS A 186 -10.01 -15.72 10.93
CA CYS A 186 -8.66 -15.17 11.12
C CYS A 186 -7.65 -16.30 11.33
N LEU A 187 -6.59 -16.37 10.50
CA LEU A 187 -5.48 -17.32 10.69
C LEU A 187 -4.35 -16.75 11.57
N GLY A 188 -4.23 -15.43 11.62
CA GLY A 188 -3.15 -14.80 12.37
C GLY A 188 -2.87 -13.37 11.97
N VAL A 189 -1.79 -12.83 12.52
CA VAL A 189 -1.32 -11.46 12.25
C VAL A 189 0.06 -11.45 11.62
N THR A 190 0.30 -10.48 10.75
CA THR A 190 1.47 -10.42 9.88
C THR A 190 2.45 -9.33 10.30
N ASN A 191 3.70 -9.48 9.85
CA ASN A 191 4.81 -8.59 10.15
C ASN A 191 4.62 -7.19 9.56
N ILE A 192 5.18 -6.20 10.26
CA ILE A 192 5.11 -4.79 9.96
C ILE A 192 6.46 -4.12 10.26
N PRO A 193 6.77 -2.93 9.73
CA PRO A 193 7.87 -2.11 10.26
C PRO A 193 7.50 -1.54 11.63
N GLN A 194 8.52 -1.22 12.43
CA GLN A 194 8.33 -0.61 13.74
C GLN A 194 7.42 0.63 13.65
N LEU A 195 6.33 0.65 14.42
CA LEU A 195 5.25 1.68 14.39
C LEU A 195 4.58 1.89 13.02
N ASN A 196 4.65 0.95 12.10
CA ASN A 196 4.17 1.11 10.72
C ASN A 196 4.84 2.24 9.91
N LEU A 197 5.98 2.77 10.34
CA LEU A 197 6.57 3.99 9.79
C LEU A 197 7.80 3.73 8.92
N TRP A 198 7.69 2.83 7.95
CA TRP A 198 8.68 2.65 6.88
C TRP A 198 8.10 1.98 5.64
N GLN A 199 8.77 2.20 4.51
CA GLN A 199 8.44 1.58 3.22
C GLN A 199 9.09 0.20 3.02
N GLU A 200 9.58 -0.43 4.08
CA GLU A 200 10.14 -1.78 4.13
C GLU A 200 9.76 -2.43 5.46
N THR A 201 9.41 -3.72 5.44
CA THR A 201 8.87 -4.42 6.61
C THR A 201 9.98 -5.08 7.42
N HIS A 202 10.37 -4.41 8.51
CA HIS A 202 11.38 -4.86 9.45
C HIS A 202 11.14 -4.24 10.84
N ASN A 203 11.25 -5.05 11.89
CA ASN A 203 11.24 -4.58 13.27
C ASN A 203 12.12 -5.48 14.18
N PRO A 204 12.50 -5.01 15.39
CA PRO A 204 13.42 -5.74 16.26
C PRO A 204 12.79 -6.95 16.97
N LEU A 205 11.46 -7.14 16.93
CA LEU A 205 10.80 -8.27 17.56
C LEU A 205 10.72 -9.49 16.64
N PHE A 206 10.41 -9.27 15.37
CA PHE A 206 10.09 -10.31 14.39
C PHE A 206 11.07 -10.37 13.22
N GLY A 207 11.97 -9.38 13.08
CA GLY A 207 12.93 -9.32 11.99
C GLY A 207 12.33 -8.80 10.68
N ILE A 208 12.95 -9.19 9.56
CA ILE A 208 12.65 -8.71 8.21
C ILE A 208 11.72 -9.69 7.47
N THR A 209 10.80 -9.16 6.67
CA THR A 209 9.96 -9.97 5.77
C THR A 209 10.53 -9.96 4.36
N ASN A 210 10.60 -11.12 3.73
CA ASN A 210 11.21 -11.35 2.43
C ASN A 210 10.17 -11.35 1.30
N ASN A 211 10.60 -10.86 0.12
CA ASN A 211 9.77 -10.83 -1.06
C ASN A 211 9.66 -12.23 -1.71
N PRO A 212 8.45 -12.73 -2.00
CA PRO A 212 8.26 -14.07 -2.53
C PRO A 212 8.80 -14.28 -3.95
N TYR A 213 8.96 -13.22 -4.73
CA TYR A 213 9.59 -13.29 -6.06
C TYR A 213 11.12 -13.37 -5.96
N ASN A 214 11.69 -12.75 -4.95
CA ASN A 214 13.12 -12.79 -4.67
C ASN A 214 13.36 -12.45 -3.19
N SER A 215 13.76 -13.43 -2.39
CA SER A 215 13.93 -13.29 -0.94
C SER A 215 14.98 -12.25 -0.51
N THR A 216 15.80 -11.75 -1.43
CA THR A 216 16.77 -10.68 -1.16
C THR A 216 16.20 -9.28 -1.37
N ARG A 217 14.93 -9.19 -1.83
CA ARG A 217 14.25 -7.93 -2.09
C ARG A 217 13.24 -7.61 -0.98
N ASN A 218 12.99 -6.30 -0.79
CA ASN A 218 11.97 -5.86 0.16
C ASN A 218 10.55 -6.11 -0.34
N VAL A 219 9.61 -6.15 0.58
CA VAL A 219 8.18 -6.40 0.34
C VAL A 219 7.34 -5.13 0.32
N GLY A 220 7.98 -3.97 0.47
CA GLY A 220 7.26 -2.75 0.78
C GLY A 220 6.85 -2.66 2.26
N GLY A 221 6.10 -1.65 2.61
CA GLY A 221 5.61 -1.38 3.95
C GLY A 221 4.50 -0.31 3.93
N SER A 222 3.74 -0.33 5.00
CA SER A 222 3.86 -1.09 6.23
C SER A 222 3.07 -2.41 6.25
N SER A 223 2.20 -2.75 5.28
CA SER A 223 1.50 -4.05 5.17
C SER A 223 2.31 -5.07 4.36
N GLY A 224 3.64 -5.16 4.60
CA GLY A 224 4.51 -6.02 3.80
C GLY A 224 4.32 -7.50 4.10
N GLY A 225 4.06 -7.87 5.36
CA GLY A 225 3.74 -9.25 5.73
C GLY A 225 2.48 -9.74 5.02
N GLU A 226 1.44 -8.90 4.92
CA GLU A 226 0.21 -9.19 4.19
C GLU A 226 0.48 -9.50 2.71
N ALA A 227 1.13 -8.55 2.03
CA ALA A 227 1.37 -8.66 0.60
C ALA A 227 2.31 -9.84 0.25
N SER A 228 3.32 -10.09 1.08
CA SER A 228 4.24 -11.23 0.93
C SER A 228 3.50 -12.55 1.03
N LEU A 229 2.66 -12.70 2.08
CA LEU A 229 1.90 -13.92 2.32
C LEU A 229 0.86 -14.18 1.22
N LEU A 230 0.13 -13.13 0.79
CA LEU A 230 -0.81 -13.18 -0.32
C LEU A 230 -0.15 -13.65 -1.60
N ALA A 231 0.97 -13.01 -1.99
CA ALA A 231 1.67 -13.31 -3.22
C ALA A 231 2.28 -14.73 -3.21
N ALA A 232 2.66 -15.24 -2.04
CA ALA A 232 3.15 -16.62 -1.91
C ALA A 232 2.02 -17.67 -1.90
N GLY A 233 0.76 -17.28 -2.04
CA GLY A 233 -0.39 -18.18 -1.94
C GLY A 233 -0.73 -18.61 -0.51
N GLY A 234 -0.19 -17.94 0.51
CA GLY A 234 -0.42 -18.31 1.91
C GLY A 234 -1.79 -17.91 2.45
N ILE A 235 -2.49 -16.97 1.79
CA ILE A 235 -3.81 -16.50 2.19
C ILE A 235 -4.58 -15.97 0.97
N PRO A 236 -5.92 -16.10 0.90
CA PRO A 236 -6.70 -15.55 -0.21
C PRO A 236 -7.03 -14.07 -0.03
N LEU A 237 -7.12 -13.60 1.21
CA LEU A 237 -7.58 -12.27 1.59
C LEU A 237 -6.78 -11.72 2.76
N SER A 238 -6.38 -10.44 2.65
CA SER A 238 -5.71 -9.71 3.73
C SER A 238 -6.25 -8.30 3.86
N ILE A 239 -6.16 -7.72 5.07
CA ILE A 239 -6.61 -6.36 5.34
C ILE A 239 -5.44 -5.56 5.92
N GLY A 240 -5.07 -4.49 5.22
CA GLY A 240 -4.00 -3.59 5.62
C GLY A 240 -4.49 -2.21 6.04
N THR A 241 -3.56 -1.35 6.47
CA THR A 241 -3.81 0.06 6.76
C THR A 241 -2.88 0.95 5.95
N ASP A 242 -3.32 2.16 5.55
CA ASP A 242 -2.61 3.04 4.62
C ASP A 242 -2.72 4.51 5.07
N ILE A 243 -1.59 5.08 5.51
CA ILE A 243 -1.44 6.51 5.85
C ILE A 243 -0.52 7.26 4.87
N GLY A 244 0.23 6.49 4.08
CA GLY A 244 1.21 7.03 3.14
C GLY A 244 1.59 6.04 2.05
N GLY A 245 0.66 5.14 1.69
CA GLY A 245 0.89 4.08 0.71
C GLY A 245 0.97 2.68 1.31
N SER A 246 0.71 2.51 2.60
CA SER A 246 1.02 1.26 3.32
C SER A 246 0.18 0.02 2.94
N VAL A 247 -0.88 0.14 2.16
CA VAL A 247 -1.57 -0.94 1.43
C VAL A 247 -0.96 -1.08 0.03
N ARG A 248 -0.76 0.03 -0.65
CA ARG A 248 -0.43 0.11 -2.07
C ARG A 248 1.06 -0.15 -2.38
N ILE A 249 1.97 0.31 -1.53
CA ILE A 249 3.41 0.04 -1.67
C ILE A 249 3.69 -1.47 -1.62
N PRO A 250 3.26 -2.20 -0.58
CA PRO A 250 3.49 -3.64 -0.55
C PRO A 250 2.70 -4.39 -1.63
N ALA A 251 1.49 -3.96 -1.98
CA ALA A 251 0.76 -4.53 -3.11
C ALA A 251 1.54 -4.40 -4.42
N PHE A 252 2.17 -3.24 -4.66
CA PHE A 252 3.06 -3.03 -5.81
C PHE A 252 4.30 -3.93 -5.75
N MET A 253 5.02 -3.96 -4.64
CA MET A 253 6.28 -4.71 -4.48
C MET A 253 6.10 -6.23 -4.57
N CYS A 254 4.92 -6.72 -4.18
CA CYS A 254 4.58 -8.15 -4.19
C CYS A 254 3.60 -8.55 -5.31
N GLY A 255 3.26 -7.64 -6.24
CA GLY A 255 2.48 -7.98 -7.43
C GLY A 255 1.04 -8.43 -7.15
N VAL A 256 0.39 -7.85 -6.12
CA VAL A 256 -1.01 -8.11 -5.77
C VAL A 256 -1.84 -6.84 -5.89
N PHE A 257 -3.18 -6.96 -5.82
CA PHE A 257 -4.05 -5.81 -5.75
C PHE A 257 -4.08 -5.24 -4.33
N GLY A 258 -4.16 -3.91 -4.23
CA GLY A 258 -4.36 -3.23 -2.96
C GLY A 258 -5.24 -1.99 -3.16
N HIS A 259 -6.32 -1.87 -2.41
CA HIS A 259 -7.23 -0.74 -2.54
C HIS A 259 -7.22 0.13 -1.28
N LYS A 260 -6.86 1.41 -1.43
CA LYS A 260 -7.08 2.44 -0.45
C LYS A 260 -8.41 3.13 -0.75
N PRO A 261 -9.46 2.93 0.04
CA PRO A 261 -10.77 3.52 -0.26
C PRO A 261 -10.81 5.03 -0.08
N THR A 262 -11.90 5.65 -0.46
CA THR A 262 -12.26 7.00 -0.02
C THR A 262 -12.12 7.09 1.50
N SER A 263 -11.47 8.15 1.99
CA SER A 263 -11.18 8.31 3.41
C SER A 263 -12.47 8.45 4.26
N HIS A 264 -12.36 8.14 5.53
CA HIS A 264 -13.42 8.27 6.57
C HIS A 264 -14.63 7.33 6.42
N LEU A 265 -14.50 6.26 5.66
CA LEU A 265 -15.57 5.27 5.49
C LEU A 265 -15.42 4.05 6.42
N ILE A 266 -14.21 3.81 6.91
CA ILE A 266 -13.88 2.67 7.76
C ILE A 266 -13.29 3.20 9.07
N SER A 267 -13.81 2.70 10.19
CA SER A 267 -13.32 3.05 11.52
C SER A 267 -11.83 2.71 11.69
N THR A 268 -11.11 3.58 12.38
CA THR A 268 -9.71 3.39 12.75
C THR A 268 -9.55 2.81 14.16
N ALA A 269 -10.64 2.60 14.90
CA ALA A 269 -10.61 2.06 16.27
C ALA A 269 -9.94 0.68 16.31
N GLY A 270 -9.01 0.53 17.24
CA GLY A 270 -8.22 -0.69 17.40
C GLY A 270 -7.01 -0.83 16.46
N ILE A 271 -6.76 0.15 15.59
CA ILE A 271 -5.48 0.30 14.90
C ILE A 271 -4.53 1.04 15.86
N ALA A 272 -3.27 0.68 15.84
CA ALA A 272 -2.18 1.28 16.62
C ALA A 272 -2.45 2.68 17.22
N PHE A 273 -2.64 2.78 18.51
CA PHE A 273 -2.90 4.02 19.27
C PHE A 273 -4.12 4.85 18.81
N ARG A 274 -5.02 4.28 18.01
CA ARG A 274 -6.20 4.98 17.49
C ARG A 274 -7.47 4.56 18.21
N THR A 275 -8.36 5.54 18.39
CA THR A 275 -9.63 5.36 19.11
C THR A 275 -10.85 5.26 18.18
N GLY A 276 -10.71 5.71 16.92
CA GLY A 276 -11.81 5.86 15.98
C GLY A 276 -12.44 7.26 15.98
N GLU A 277 -12.00 8.13 16.90
CA GLU A 277 -12.52 9.50 17.06
C GLU A 277 -11.71 10.55 16.28
N GLU A 278 -10.74 10.11 15.45
CA GLU A 278 -9.84 11.02 14.72
C GLU A 278 -10.56 11.86 13.64
N GLY A 279 -11.78 11.49 13.30
CA GLY A 279 -12.66 12.22 12.40
C GLY A 279 -12.07 12.47 11.02
N GLU A 280 -12.45 13.56 10.39
CA GLU A 280 -12.00 13.91 9.04
C GLU A 280 -10.52 14.35 8.95
N GLN A 281 -9.84 14.54 10.06
CA GLN A 281 -8.44 14.99 10.05
C GLN A 281 -7.46 13.88 9.73
N THR A 282 -7.79 12.61 10.02
CA THR A 282 -6.87 11.49 9.76
C THR A 282 -6.67 11.21 8.28
N MET A 283 -5.43 10.85 7.92
CA MET A 283 -5.08 10.30 6.61
C MET A 283 -5.09 8.77 6.60
N VAL A 284 -5.31 8.12 7.74
CA VAL A 284 -5.33 6.65 7.83
C VAL A 284 -6.57 6.08 7.15
N ASN A 285 -6.35 5.05 6.39
CA ASN A 285 -7.40 4.24 5.78
C ASN A 285 -7.13 2.76 6.02
N THR A 286 -8.17 1.97 6.11
CA THR A 286 -8.10 0.52 6.06
C THR A 286 -8.50 0.05 4.66
N GLY A 287 -7.84 -0.97 4.13
CA GLY A 287 -8.18 -1.45 2.80
C GLY A 287 -7.78 -2.89 2.53
N PRO A 288 -8.45 -3.55 1.56
CA PRO A 288 -8.16 -4.91 1.17
C PRO A 288 -6.86 -5.01 0.36
N LEU A 289 -6.16 -6.15 0.57
CA LEU A 289 -5.16 -6.68 -0.35
C LEU A 289 -5.66 -8.05 -0.82
N THR A 290 -5.59 -8.30 -2.13
CA THR A 290 -6.12 -9.52 -2.77
C THR A 290 -5.27 -9.93 -3.97
N ARG A 291 -5.32 -11.20 -4.36
CA ARG A 291 -4.68 -11.64 -5.61
C ARG A 291 -5.52 -11.37 -6.85
N HIS A 292 -6.84 -11.24 -6.67
CA HIS A 292 -7.80 -11.05 -7.76
C HIS A 292 -8.60 -9.76 -7.57
N ALA A 293 -8.81 -9.00 -8.64
CA ALA A 293 -9.55 -7.75 -8.61
C ALA A 293 -11.04 -7.95 -8.25
N GLU A 294 -11.58 -9.14 -8.51
CA GLU A 294 -12.98 -9.46 -8.17
C GLU A 294 -13.25 -9.42 -6.67
N ASP A 295 -12.25 -9.71 -5.82
CA ASP A 295 -12.37 -9.71 -4.36
C ASP A 295 -12.45 -8.31 -3.76
N LEU A 296 -11.94 -7.27 -4.45
CA LEU A 296 -11.83 -5.91 -3.90
C LEU A 296 -13.19 -5.34 -3.50
N ALA A 297 -14.20 -5.42 -4.37
CA ALA A 297 -15.53 -4.84 -4.09
C ALA A 297 -16.28 -5.59 -2.99
N PRO A 298 -16.35 -6.94 -2.96
CA PRO A 298 -16.98 -7.67 -1.86
C PRO A 298 -16.36 -7.38 -0.50
N VAL A 299 -15.01 -7.35 -0.42
CA VAL A 299 -14.30 -7.05 0.83
C VAL A 299 -14.54 -5.62 1.25
N LEU A 300 -14.45 -4.66 0.32
CA LEU A 300 -14.70 -3.26 0.62
C LEU A 300 -16.14 -3.04 1.16
N LYS A 301 -17.15 -3.72 0.59
CA LYS A 301 -18.55 -3.66 1.09
C LYS A 301 -18.64 -4.05 2.57
N VAL A 302 -17.94 -5.10 2.97
CA VAL A 302 -17.91 -5.54 4.37
C VAL A 302 -17.22 -4.49 5.25
N LEU A 303 -16.07 -4.00 4.84
CA LEU A 303 -15.24 -3.08 5.65
C LEU A 303 -15.91 -1.72 5.87
N VAL A 304 -16.64 -1.20 4.89
CA VAL A 304 -17.34 0.10 5.01
C VAL A 304 -18.68 0.01 5.74
N GLY A 305 -19.19 -1.19 5.98
CA GLY A 305 -20.42 -1.41 6.73
C GLY A 305 -21.59 -0.58 6.21
N GLU A 306 -22.23 0.19 7.08
CA GLU A 306 -23.38 1.04 6.74
C GLU A 306 -23.09 2.13 5.70
N HIS A 307 -21.82 2.50 5.52
CA HIS A 307 -21.40 3.50 4.52
C HIS A 307 -21.38 2.95 3.09
N VAL A 308 -21.68 1.67 2.86
CA VAL A 308 -21.68 1.03 1.53
C VAL A 308 -22.51 1.79 0.50
N LYS A 309 -23.61 2.41 0.91
CA LYS A 309 -24.51 3.20 0.03
C LYS A 309 -23.82 4.41 -0.61
N LYS A 310 -22.71 4.90 -0.02
CA LYS A 310 -21.96 6.05 -0.54
C LYS A 310 -21.05 5.68 -1.72
N LEU A 311 -20.73 4.39 -1.91
CA LEU A 311 -19.66 3.95 -2.82
C LEU A 311 -20.11 3.37 -4.16
N LYS A 312 -21.42 3.20 -4.39
CA LYS A 312 -21.97 2.68 -5.66
C LYS A 312 -21.34 1.36 -6.14
N LEU A 313 -20.86 0.51 -5.21
CA LEU A 313 -20.12 -0.72 -5.54
C LEU A 313 -20.93 -1.80 -6.27
N ASN A 314 -22.25 -1.63 -6.34
CA ASN A 314 -23.15 -2.51 -7.10
C ASN A 314 -23.52 -1.96 -8.48
N ASP A 315 -23.20 -0.68 -8.75
CA ASP A 315 -23.58 -0.04 -9.99
C ASP A 315 -22.74 -0.62 -11.15
N PRO A 316 -23.37 -0.97 -12.27
CA PRO A 316 -22.64 -1.42 -13.44
C PRO A 316 -21.78 -0.28 -14.00
N VAL A 317 -20.53 -0.57 -14.30
CA VAL A 317 -19.59 0.39 -14.88
C VAL A 317 -19.25 -0.05 -16.30
N ASP A 318 -19.58 0.79 -17.27
CA ASP A 318 -19.06 0.64 -18.62
C ASP A 318 -17.68 1.33 -18.72
N VAL A 319 -16.62 0.53 -18.66
CA VAL A 319 -15.23 1.00 -18.66
C VAL A 319 -14.89 1.79 -19.92
N LYS A 320 -15.56 1.53 -21.07
CA LYS A 320 -15.34 2.26 -22.33
C LYS A 320 -15.75 3.72 -22.25
N ASN A 321 -16.69 4.05 -21.38
CA ASN A 321 -17.22 5.40 -21.19
C ASN A 321 -16.53 6.19 -20.07
N ILE A 322 -15.55 5.60 -19.35
CA ILE A 322 -14.75 6.30 -18.36
C ILE A 322 -13.81 7.29 -19.05
N LYS A 323 -13.75 8.52 -18.55
CA LYS A 323 -12.76 9.52 -18.97
C LYS A 323 -11.41 9.16 -18.39
N MET A 324 -10.54 8.59 -19.23
CA MET A 324 -9.20 8.19 -18.80
C MET A 324 -8.22 9.34 -18.90
N SER A 325 -7.48 9.58 -17.83
CA SER A 325 -6.33 10.49 -17.81
C SER A 325 -5.09 9.74 -17.33
N TYR A 326 -3.89 10.25 -17.61
CA TYR A 326 -2.67 9.65 -17.11
C TYR A 326 -1.57 10.67 -16.83
N ILE A 327 -0.68 10.34 -15.90
CA ILE A 327 0.57 11.04 -15.59
C ILE A 327 1.68 10.01 -15.63
N VAL A 328 2.71 10.25 -16.44
CA VAL A 328 3.84 9.30 -16.55
C VAL A 328 4.86 9.52 -15.43
N ASN A 329 5.03 10.76 -14.95
CA ASN A 329 6.02 11.10 -13.93
C ASN A 329 5.53 12.29 -13.09
N ALA A 330 5.59 12.15 -11.74
CA ALA A 330 5.20 13.20 -10.78
C ALA A 330 6.17 14.39 -10.72
N LYS A 331 7.34 14.31 -11.37
CA LYS A 331 8.37 15.37 -11.44
C LYS A 331 8.92 15.83 -10.08
N ASP A 332 8.84 15.02 -9.04
CA ASP A 332 9.48 15.27 -7.76
C ASP A 332 10.99 14.99 -7.87
N ALA A 333 11.82 16.01 -7.68
CA ALA A 333 13.27 15.90 -7.80
C ALA A 333 13.92 15.04 -6.69
N LEU A 334 13.23 14.78 -5.59
CA LEU A 334 13.72 13.92 -4.50
C LEU A 334 13.54 12.43 -4.80
N ILE A 335 12.62 12.07 -5.69
CA ILE A 335 12.40 10.69 -6.12
C ILE A 335 13.50 10.26 -7.10
N SER A 336 13.87 8.99 -7.06
CA SER A 336 14.76 8.39 -8.06
C SER A 336 14.22 8.59 -9.48
N PRO A 337 15.08 8.72 -10.50
CA PRO A 337 14.64 8.77 -11.88
C PRO A 337 13.78 7.58 -12.26
N TYR A 338 12.68 7.84 -12.98
CA TYR A 338 11.69 6.84 -13.34
C TYR A 338 12.25 5.90 -14.42
N ARG A 339 12.37 4.61 -14.12
CA ARG A 339 12.94 3.60 -15.03
C ARG A 339 12.05 3.40 -16.24
N GLU A 340 12.65 3.05 -17.36
CA GLU A 340 11.92 2.86 -18.63
C GLU A 340 10.90 1.70 -18.57
N ASP A 341 11.21 0.59 -17.89
CA ASP A 341 10.26 -0.51 -17.71
C ASP A 341 9.00 -0.06 -16.93
N MET A 342 9.14 0.82 -15.95
CA MET A 342 8.01 1.41 -15.22
C MET A 342 7.20 2.36 -16.08
N LYS A 343 7.87 3.17 -16.89
CA LYS A 343 7.22 4.05 -17.88
C LYS A 343 6.44 3.25 -18.92
N GLN A 344 7.04 2.19 -19.45
CA GLN A 344 6.36 1.30 -20.40
C GLN A 344 5.17 0.57 -19.78
N THR A 345 5.21 0.30 -18.47
CA THR A 345 4.07 -0.31 -17.77
C THR A 345 2.83 0.58 -17.79
N ILE A 346 2.98 1.87 -17.49
CA ILE A 346 1.84 2.80 -17.57
C ILE A 346 1.39 3.04 -19.02
N LEU A 347 2.34 3.15 -19.97
CA LEU A 347 2.02 3.37 -21.38
C LEU A 347 1.31 2.17 -22.02
N ARG A 348 1.56 0.92 -21.57
CA ARG A 348 0.79 -0.25 -22.00
C ARG A 348 -0.68 -0.13 -21.58
N ALA A 349 -0.96 0.29 -20.36
CA ALA A 349 -2.32 0.55 -19.91
C ALA A 349 -2.99 1.67 -20.72
N VAL A 350 -2.26 2.78 -20.96
CA VAL A 350 -2.75 3.90 -21.78
C VAL A 350 -3.08 3.43 -23.20
N LYS A 351 -2.22 2.59 -23.80
CA LYS A 351 -2.47 2.02 -25.13
C LYS A 351 -3.74 1.18 -25.16
N HIS A 352 -3.93 0.29 -24.20
CA HIS A 352 -5.13 -0.52 -24.06
C HIS A 352 -6.40 0.34 -24.01
N PHE A 353 -6.42 1.35 -23.13
CA PHE A 353 -7.57 2.25 -23.03
C PHE A 353 -7.77 3.13 -24.28
N LYS A 354 -6.70 3.46 -25.01
CA LYS A 354 -6.82 4.14 -26.31
C LYS A 354 -7.57 3.29 -27.34
N GLU A 355 -7.46 1.98 -27.26
CA GLU A 355 -8.11 1.04 -28.18
C GLU A 355 -9.58 0.77 -27.82
N ILE A 356 -9.94 0.78 -26.52
CA ILE A 356 -11.29 0.39 -26.09
C ILE A 356 -12.19 1.55 -25.68
N SER A 357 -11.64 2.71 -25.27
CA SER A 357 -12.42 3.84 -24.76
C SER A 357 -13.06 4.66 -25.87
N THR A 358 -14.25 5.18 -25.60
CA THR A 358 -14.98 6.11 -26.49
C THR A 358 -14.23 7.44 -26.67
N THR A 359 -13.46 7.84 -25.67
CA THR A 359 -12.62 9.05 -25.69
C THR A 359 -11.17 8.63 -25.38
N PRO A 360 -10.19 9.04 -26.20
CA PRO A 360 -8.80 8.66 -25.94
C PRO A 360 -8.27 9.24 -24.62
N PRO A 361 -7.38 8.50 -23.92
CA PRO A 361 -6.76 8.97 -22.68
C PRO A 361 -6.01 10.29 -22.83
N GLU A 362 -6.21 11.24 -21.89
CA GLU A 362 -5.56 12.55 -21.83
C GLU A 362 -4.31 12.51 -20.94
N GLU A 363 -3.15 12.98 -21.45
CA GLU A 363 -1.99 13.19 -20.61
C GLU A 363 -2.13 14.47 -19.78
N LEU A 364 -2.01 14.36 -18.46
CA LEU A 364 -2.11 15.49 -17.55
C LEU A 364 -0.72 15.94 -17.08
N ASN A 365 -0.56 17.26 -17.02
CA ASN A 365 0.58 17.89 -16.37
C ASN A 365 0.11 18.70 -15.15
N ILE A 366 0.16 18.08 -13.97
CA ILE A 366 -0.29 18.69 -12.72
C ILE A 366 0.94 18.97 -11.85
N GLU A 367 1.39 20.23 -11.86
CA GLU A 367 2.62 20.68 -11.18
C GLU A 367 2.63 20.42 -9.66
N GLY A 368 1.45 20.42 -9.00
CA GLY A 368 1.34 20.20 -7.56
C GLY A 368 1.80 18.81 -7.10
N THR A 369 1.80 17.80 -7.98
CA THR A 369 2.21 16.43 -7.63
C THR A 369 3.66 16.33 -7.19
N LYS A 370 4.53 17.23 -7.64
CA LYS A 370 5.94 17.31 -7.21
C LYS A 370 6.14 17.68 -5.73
N PHE A 371 5.09 18.17 -5.08
CA PHE A 371 5.12 18.56 -3.66
C PHE A 371 4.59 17.48 -2.72
N ALA A 372 4.29 16.29 -3.23
CA ALA A 372 3.67 15.19 -2.49
C ALA A 372 4.32 14.93 -1.11
N GLY A 373 5.65 14.78 -1.07
CA GLY A 373 6.36 14.55 0.18
C GLY A 373 6.31 15.73 1.17
N LYS A 374 6.36 16.97 0.67
CA LYS A 374 6.24 18.17 1.53
C LYS A 374 4.85 18.30 2.13
N LEU A 375 3.81 18.10 1.32
CA LEU A 375 2.42 18.15 1.76
C LEU A 375 2.15 17.04 2.77
N TRP A 376 2.60 15.81 2.50
CA TRP A 376 2.47 14.70 3.45
C TRP A 376 3.19 14.98 4.77
N LYS A 377 4.41 15.53 4.75
CA LYS A 377 5.14 15.90 5.97
C LYS A 377 4.35 16.90 6.83
N TYR A 378 3.74 17.92 6.21
CA TYR A 378 2.89 18.88 6.90
C TYR A 378 1.68 18.18 7.53
N TRP A 379 0.90 17.43 6.75
CA TRP A 379 -0.32 16.77 7.23
C TRP A 379 -0.03 15.68 8.28
N MET A 380 1.08 14.97 8.19
CA MET A 380 1.55 14.06 9.24
C MET A 380 1.86 14.78 10.56
N SER A 381 2.27 16.04 10.51
CA SER A 381 2.47 16.83 11.75
C SER A 381 1.15 17.26 12.42
N LYS A 382 0.05 17.22 11.69
CA LYS A 382 -1.31 17.52 12.15
C LYS A 382 -2.15 16.25 12.41
N GLU A 383 -1.61 15.08 12.16
CA GLU A 383 -2.31 13.81 12.32
C GLU A 383 -2.72 13.60 13.79
N SER A 384 -4.02 13.43 14.05
CA SER A 384 -4.56 13.26 15.39
C SER A 384 -4.25 11.88 15.97
N GLY A 385 -4.18 11.80 17.29
CA GLY A 385 -3.99 10.53 18.01
C GLY A 385 -2.57 9.96 17.97
N VAL A 386 -1.65 10.53 17.15
CA VAL A 386 -0.28 10.01 16.97
C VAL A 386 0.76 10.98 17.53
N ASN A 387 1.56 10.49 18.46
CA ASN A 387 2.79 11.16 18.88
C ASN A 387 3.96 10.18 18.77
N PHE A 388 4.63 10.20 17.61
CA PHE A 388 5.69 9.24 17.29
C PHE A 388 6.74 9.08 18.39
N MET A 389 7.18 10.19 19.03
CA MET A 389 8.20 10.17 20.09
C MET A 389 7.71 9.53 21.38
N LYS A 390 6.42 9.66 21.69
CA LYS A 390 5.79 8.99 22.84
C LYS A 390 5.36 7.58 22.50
N ASP A 391 4.79 7.39 21.32
CA ASP A 391 4.25 6.10 20.91
C ASP A 391 5.34 5.02 20.81
N ILE A 392 6.55 5.37 20.33
CA ILE A 392 7.69 4.43 20.23
C ILE A 392 8.17 3.95 21.61
N THR A 393 7.91 4.70 22.66
CA THR A 393 8.19 4.32 24.05
C THR A 393 6.99 3.69 24.76
N ASP A 394 5.95 3.31 24.01
CA ASP A 394 4.66 2.85 24.54
C ASP A 394 3.99 3.88 25.48
N ARG A 395 4.20 5.17 25.21
CA ARG A 395 3.70 6.31 26.01
C ARG A 395 4.17 6.33 27.47
N THR A 396 5.20 5.53 27.83
CA THR A 396 5.81 5.53 29.17
C THR A 396 6.91 6.57 29.34
N GLY A 397 7.23 7.33 28.28
CA GLY A 397 8.23 8.37 28.20
C GLY A 397 8.21 9.02 26.84
N GLU A 398 9.29 9.69 26.48
CA GLU A 398 9.46 10.30 25.16
C GLU A 398 10.86 10.00 24.64
N ALA A 399 10.98 9.52 23.39
CA ALA A 399 12.25 9.26 22.75
C ALA A 399 13.01 10.57 22.49
N ASN A 400 14.33 10.54 22.68
CA ASN A 400 15.18 11.69 22.37
C ASN A 400 15.91 11.45 21.04
N PRO A 401 15.60 12.21 19.98
CA PRO A 401 16.15 12.00 18.65
C PRO A 401 17.68 11.93 18.60
N ILE A 402 18.35 12.79 19.36
CA ILE A 402 19.84 12.89 19.35
C ILE A 402 20.44 11.75 20.17
N VAL A 403 20.01 11.59 21.42
CA VAL A 403 20.54 10.58 22.33
C VAL A 403 20.29 9.17 21.79
N ASP A 404 19.09 8.89 21.32
CA ASP A 404 18.73 7.56 20.81
C ASP A 404 19.42 7.25 19.47
N THR A 405 19.68 8.27 18.64
CA THR A 405 20.52 8.11 17.43
C THR A 405 21.96 7.74 17.81
N ILE A 406 22.57 8.44 18.77
CA ILE A 406 23.94 8.12 19.23
C ILE A 406 23.99 6.69 19.80
N LYS A 407 23.04 6.33 20.66
CA LYS A 407 22.94 4.97 21.22
C LYS A 407 22.85 3.90 20.13
N HIS A 408 21.99 4.13 19.11
CA HIS A 408 21.78 3.17 18.03
C HIS A 408 23.09 2.82 17.30
N PHE A 409 23.94 3.82 17.02
CA PHE A 409 25.19 3.62 16.27
C PHE A 409 26.41 3.24 17.15
N THR A 410 26.33 3.38 18.46
CA THR A 410 27.47 3.09 19.37
C THR A 410 27.33 1.80 20.13
N VAL A 411 26.18 1.57 20.77
CA VAL A 411 25.94 0.42 21.64
C VAL A 411 24.77 -0.46 21.19
N GLY A 412 24.15 -0.11 20.06
CA GLY A 412 22.90 -0.72 19.62
C GLY A 412 21.69 -0.16 20.37
N GLY A 413 20.50 -0.62 20.02
CA GLY A 413 19.28 -0.09 20.64
C GLY A 413 18.02 -0.87 20.26
N GLU A 414 16.91 -0.46 20.86
CA GLU A 414 15.58 -1.04 20.65
C GLU A 414 14.91 -0.52 19.36
N TYR A 415 15.58 0.41 18.64
CA TYR A 415 15.02 1.06 17.46
C TYR A 415 15.68 0.58 16.19
N THR A 416 14.89 0.46 15.13
CA THR A 416 15.42 0.18 13.79
C THR A 416 16.08 1.43 13.20
N THR A 417 16.96 1.27 12.21
CA THR A 417 17.54 2.38 11.44
C THR A 417 16.47 3.27 10.81
N SER A 418 15.33 2.67 10.40
CA SER A 418 14.18 3.44 9.89
C SER A 418 13.53 4.33 10.94
N THR A 419 13.46 3.85 12.19
CA THR A 419 12.99 4.66 13.33
C THR A 419 13.93 5.83 13.59
N ILE A 420 15.25 5.59 13.59
CA ILE A 420 16.26 6.66 13.72
C ILE A 420 16.13 7.67 12.57
N TYR A 421 15.92 7.21 11.34
CA TYR A 421 15.68 8.10 10.21
C TYR A 421 14.45 9.01 10.44
N ASN A 422 13.36 8.47 10.98
CA ASN A 422 12.18 9.25 11.34
C ASN A 422 12.45 10.24 12.48
N PHE A 423 13.29 9.88 13.46
CA PHE A 423 13.75 10.82 14.51
C PHE A 423 14.46 12.02 13.91
N LEU A 424 15.45 11.78 13.03
CA LEU A 424 16.20 12.84 12.37
C LEU A 424 15.31 13.69 11.47
N ASN A 425 14.36 13.08 10.76
CA ASN A 425 13.40 13.80 9.91
C ASN A 425 12.46 14.72 10.74
N LYS A 426 12.18 14.34 11.99
CA LYS A 426 11.37 15.17 12.91
C LYS A 426 12.09 16.44 13.34
N LEU A 427 13.43 16.44 13.35
CA LEU A 427 14.24 17.64 13.64
C LEU A 427 14.23 18.68 12.50
N LEU A 428 13.90 18.26 11.29
CA LEU A 428 13.81 19.16 10.15
C LEU A 428 12.52 20.00 10.24
N PRO A 429 12.59 21.29 9.86
CA PRO A 429 11.42 22.18 9.95
C PRO A 429 10.23 21.64 9.15
N SER A 430 9.02 21.85 9.69
CA SER A 430 7.78 21.57 8.96
C SER A 430 7.60 22.60 7.85
N PRO A 431 6.95 22.23 6.74
CA PRO A 431 6.55 23.20 5.73
C PRO A 431 5.63 24.28 6.29
N ASP A 432 5.64 25.45 5.66
CA ASP A 432 4.74 26.55 5.99
C ASP A 432 3.27 26.11 5.88
N GLU A 433 2.48 26.42 6.91
CA GLU A 433 1.09 26.00 7.04
C GLU A 433 0.19 26.60 5.97
N THR A 434 0.29 27.92 5.76
CA THR A 434 -0.54 28.63 4.77
C THR A 434 -0.28 28.11 3.37
N TRP A 435 1.00 27.88 3.03
CA TRP A 435 1.38 27.30 1.76
C TRP A 435 0.85 25.86 1.61
N ALA A 436 0.98 25.02 2.64
CA ALA A 436 0.59 23.62 2.57
C ALA A 436 -0.94 23.47 2.40
N ILE A 437 -1.73 24.24 3.14
CA ILE A 437 -3.19 24.24 3.01
C ILE A 437 -3.59 24.69 1.60
N LYS A 438 -3.10 25.87 1.16
CA LYS A 438 -3.41 26.42 -0.16
C LYS A 438 -3.02 25.52 -1.31
N GLU A 439 -1.84 24.90 -1.25
CA GLU A 439 -1.39 23.99 -2.33
C GLU A 439 -2.16 22.67 -2.33
N THR A 440 -2.58 22.16 -1.15
CA THR A 440 -3.45 20.98 -1.03
C THR A 440 -4.81 21.24 -1.66
N GLU A 441 -5.46 22.36 -1.32
CA GLU A 441 -6.77 22.76 -1.87
C GLU A 441 -6.70 22.94 -3.39
N LYS A 442 -5.72 23.70 -3.86
CA LYS A 442 -5.49 23.93 -5.29
C LYS A 442 -5.31 22.61 -6.06
N LEU A 443 -4.48 21.70 -5.54
CA LEU A 443 -4.25 20.40 -6.17
C LEU A 443 -5.51 19.54 -6.18
N ARG A 444 -6.26 19.57 -5.07
CA ARG A 444 -7.53 18.87 -4.94
C ARG A 444 -8.56 19.37 -5.96
N GLU A 445 -8.73 20.69 -6.08
CA GLU A 445 -9.64 21.31 -7.04
C GLU A 445 -9.27 20.98 -8.48
N GLN A 446 -7.98 21.07 -8.85
CA GLN A 446 -7.49 20.72 -10.18
C GLN A 446 -7.80 19.28 -10.55
N LEU A 447 -7.58 18.34 -9.63
CA LEU A 447 -7.88 16.93 -9.88
C LEU A 447 -9.38 16.65 -9.91
N LEU A 448 -10.18 17.25 -9.04
CA LEU A 448 -11.64 17.10 -9.05
C LEU A 448 -12.25 17.65 -10.35
N ALA A 449 -11.77 18.78 -10.85
CA ALA A 449 -12.21 19.34 -12.12
C ALA A 449 -11.91 18.43 -13.32
N LYS A 450 -10.80 17.67 -13.28
CA LYS A 450 -10.42 16.71 -14.34
C LYS A 450 -11.17 15.38 -14.21
N LEU A 451 -11.28 14.84 -13.01
CA LEU A 451 -11.87 13.52 -12.77
C LEU A 451 -13.41 13.54 -12.75
N GLY A 452 -14.01 14.56 -12.14
CA GLY A 452 -15.47 14.63 -11.99
C GLY A 452 -16.05 13.35 -11.39
N ASN A 453 -17.23 12.96 -11.87
CA ASN A 453 -17.94 11.78 -11.38
C ASN A 453 -17.71 10.52 -12.24
N ASN A 454 -16.98 10.61 -13.34
CA ASN A 454 -16.74 9.50 -14.28
C ASN A 454 -15.32 9.49 -14.85
N GLY A 455 -14.36 10.07 -14.13
CA GLY A 455 -12.98 10.12 -14.57
C GLY A 455 -12.07 9.26 -13.70
N VAL A 456 -11.03 8.71 -14.32
CA VAL A 456 -9.97 7.94 -13.69
C VAL A 456 -8.61 8.42 -14.16
N LEU A 457 -7.66 8.52 -13.22
CA LEU A 457 -6.27 8.84 -13.50
C LEU A 457 -5.40 7.60 -13.32
N LEU A 458 -4.69 7.20 -14.38
CA LEU A 458 -3.59 6.25 -14.30
C LEU A 458 -2.33 6.97 -13.82
N TYR A 459 -1.76 6.49 -12.71
CA TYR A 459 -0.67 7.17 -12.02
C TYR A 459 0.48 6.22 -11.70
N PRO A 460 1.73 6.68 -11.69
CA PRO A 460 2.88 5.84 -11.34
C PRO A 460 2.79 5.27 -9.93
N SER A 461 3.32 4.05 -9.72
CA SER A 461 3.45 3.46 -8.38
C SER A 461 4.81 3.78 -7.77
N ALA A 462 5.89 3.40 -8.39
CA ALA A 462 7.25 3.64 -7.90
C ALA A 462 8.22 3.81 -9.09
N PRO A 463 9.40 4.42 -8.88
CA PRO A 463 10.35 4.65 -9.97
C PRO A 463 11.03 3.36 -10.47
N PHE A 464 11.01 2.28 -9.68
CA PHE A 464 11.56 0.96 -10.01
C PHE A 464 10.84 -0.13 -9.19
N PRO A 465 10.97 -1.43 -9.55
CA PRO A 465 10.43 -2.58 -8.81
C PRO A 465 11.01 -2.71 -7.39
N ALA A 466 10.67 -3.80 -6.69
CA ALA A 466 11.19 -4.08 -5.35
C ALA A 466 12.72 -3.97 -5.27
N SER A 467 13.24 -3.05 -4.46
CA SER A 467 14.67 -2.88 -4.20
C SER A 467 15.21 -3.97 -3.26
N TYR A 468 16.52 -4.10 -3.17
CA TYR A 468 17.14 -4.94 -2.14
C TYR A 468 16.77 -4.44 -0.74
N HIS A 469 16.80 -5.36 0.23
CA HIS A 469 16.65 -5.01 1.63
C HIS A 469 17.63 -3.89 2.02
N HIS A 470 17.16 -2.94 2.81
CA HIS A 470 17.89 -1.77 3.30
C HIS A 470 18.30 -0.73 2.23
N ALA A 471 18.17 -1.02 0.94
CA ALA A 471 18.46 -0.04 -0.11
C ALA A 471 17.53 1.20 -0.05
N ALA A 472 16.37 1.07 0.59
CA ALA A 472 15.44 2.18 0.83
C ALA A 472 16.04 3.29 1.71
N TYR A 473 17.04 3.00 2.55
CA TYR A 473 17.75 4.03 3.34
C TYR A 473 18.54 5.02 2.47
N LEU A 474 19.00 4.58 1.31
CA LEU A 474 19.69 5.42 0.33
C LEU A 474 18.72 6.11 -0.66
N ARG A 475 17.46 5.71 -0.65
CA ARG A 475 16.37 6.18 -1.54
C ARG A 475 15.08 6.46 -0.77
N PRO A 476 15.12 7.24 0.32
CA PRO A 476 14.02 7.30 1.31
C PRO A 476 12.76 7.98 0.79
N TRP A 477 12.82 8.73 -0.32
CA TRP A 477 11.70 9.54 -0.83
C TRP A 477 10.86 8.84 -1.90
N ASN A 478 11.19 7.62 -2.32
CA ASN A 478 10.49 6.94 -3.43
C ASN A 478 9.02 6.59 -3.12
N PHE A 479 8.61 6.62 -1.86
CA PHE A 479 7.21 6.48 -1.46
C PHE A 479 6.34 7.71 -1.78
N HIS A 480 6.89 8.84 -2.22
CA HIS A 480 6.14 10.07 -2.53
C HIS A 480 5.08 9.88 -3.61
N TYR A 481 5.19 8.91 -4.50
CA TYR A 481 4.15 8.56 -5.46
C TYR A 481 2.84 8.09 -4.81
N PHE A 482 2.89 7.60 -3.57
CA PHE A 482 1.73 7.06 -2.88
C PHE A 482 1.07 8.05 -1.92
N VAL A 483 1.86 8.88 -1.25
CA VAL A 483 1.41 9.72 -0.14
C VAL A 483 0.42 10.81 -0.53
N ILE A 484 0.49 11.30 -1.75
CA ILE A 484 -0.37 12.39 -2.21
C ILE A 484 -1.85 12.02 -2.14
N TRP A 485 -2.18 10.76 -2.36
CA TRP A 485 -3.56 10.27 -2.34
C TRP A 485 -4.13 10.13 -0.92
N ASN A 486 -3.26 10.00 0.10
CA ASN A 486 -3.67 10.11 1.50
C ASN A 486 -3.96 11.58 1.86
N VAL A 487 -3.08 12.50 1.46
CA VAL A 487 -3.26 13.95 1.64
C VAL A 487 -4.57 14.43 1.02
N LEU A 488 -4.85 14.02 -0.21
CA LEU A 488 -6.05 14.42 -0.95
C LEU A 488 -7.29 13.59 -0.61
N LYS A 489 -7.13 12.47 0.12
CA LYS A 489 -8.22 11.56 0.53
C LYS A 489 -8.95 10.87 -0.61
N PHE A 490 -8.29 10.69 -1.75
CA PHE A 490 -8.86 10.06 -2.95
C PHE A 490 -8.76 8.53 -2.87
N PRO A 491 -9.75 7.78 -3.40
CA PRO A 491 -9.66 6.33 -3.53
C PRO A 491 -8.62 5.96 -4.59
N VAL A 492 -7.87 4.90 -4.31
CA VAL A 492 -6.81 4.41 -5.21
C VAL A 492 -6.70 2.91 -5.15
N THR A 493 -6.69 2.27 -6.33
CA THR A 493 -6.34 0.85 -6.46
C THR A 493 -4.94 0.69 -7.05
N GLN A 494 -4.05 0.00 -6.35
CA GLN A 494 -2.81 -0.52 -6.91
C GLN A 494 -3.13 -1.77 -7.72
N VAL A 495 -2.69 -1.78 -8.98
CA VAL A 495 -2.97 -2.85 -9.95
C VAL A 495 -1.66 -3.48 -10.41
N PRO A 496 -1.47 -4.79 -10.24
CA PRO A 496 -0.33 -5.50 -10.81
C PRO A 496 -0.48 -5.61 -12.34
N MET A 497 0.63 -5.42 -13.05
CA MET A 497 0.70 -5.41 -14.53
C MET A 497 1.67 -6.47 -15.06
N GLY A 498 1.83 -7.58 -14.34
CA GLY A 498 2.76 -8.64 -14.64
C GLY A 498 4.15 -8.43 -14.06
N LEU A 499 5.15 -9.09 -14.63
CA LEU A 499 6.55 -9.05 -14.20
C LEU A 499 7.42 -8.33 -15.23
N ASN A 500 8.51 -7.71 -14.76
CA ASN A 500 9.55 -7.17 -15.64
C ASN A 500 10.57 -8.26 -16.04
N LYS A 501 11.62 -7.87 -16.75
CA LYS A 501 12.68 -8.78 -17.21
C LYS A 501 13.50 -9.42 -16.07
N GLU A 502 13.47 -8.82 -14.88
CA GLU A 502 14.14 -9.34 -13.69
C GLU A 502 13.25 -10.34 -12.92
N GLY A 503 12.03 -10.63 -13.41
CA GLY A 503 11.04 -11.46 -12.73
C GLY A 503 10.40 -10.79 -11.50
N LEU A 504 10.47 -9.46 -11.42
CA LEU A 504 9.88 -8.67 -10.32
C LEU A 504 8.57 -8.02 -10.76
N PRO A 505 7.58 -7.91 -9.87
CA PRO A 505 6.31 -7.26 -10.17
C PRO A 505 6.46 -5.81 -10.60
N VAL A 506 5.63 -5.42 -11.56
CA VAL A 506 5.40 -4.04 -11.98
C VAL A 506 3.90 -3.71 -11.93
N GLY A 507 3.55 -2.45 -11.79
CA GLY A 507 2.15 -2.08 -11.64
C GLY A 507 1.93 -0.56 -11.70
N ILE A 508 0.67 -0.17 -11.63
CA ILE A 508 0.23 1.23 -11.66
C ILE A 508 -0.84 1.49 -10.60
N GLN A 509 -1.02 2.75 -10.24
CA GLN A 509 -2.12 3.21 -9.41
C GLN A 509 -3.27 3.71 -10.29
N VAL A 510 -4.49 3.31 -9.95
CA VAL A 510 -5.75 3.75 -10.57
C VAL A 510 -6.47 4.63 -9.56
N VAL A 511 -6.64 5.91 -9.87
CA VAL A 511 -7.14 6.95 -8.96
C VAL A 511 -8.46 7.49 -9.47
N ALA A 512 -9.45 7.68 -8.60
CA ALA A 512 -10.70 8.36 -8.92
C ALA A 512 -11.01 9.48 -7.93
N ALA A 513 -12.04 10.27 -8.20
CA ALA A 513 -12.54 11.26 -7.23
C ALA A 513 -13.13 10.55 -5.99
N PRO A 514 -13.21 11.22 -4.82
CA PRO A 514 -13.83 10.66 -3.64
C PRO A 514 -15.22 10.09 -3.92
N TYR A 515 -15.52 8.95 -3.29
CA TYR A 515 -16.75 8.15 -3.47
C TYR A 515 -16.93 7.51 -4.86
N GLN A 516 -15.91 7.55 -5.72
CA GLN A 516 -15.88 6.86 -7.01
C GLN A 516 -15.00 5.59 -6.97
N ASP A 517 -14.91 4.92 -5.82
CA ASP A 517 -14.13 3.69 -5.59
C ASP A 517 -14.50 2.59 -6.60
N HIS A 518 -15.76 2.49 -6.99
CA HIS A 518 -16.27 1.55 -7.99
C HIS A 518 -15.59 1.73 -9.36
N LEU A 519 -15.21 2.95 -9.75
CA LEU A 519 -14.48 3.20 -10.99
C LEU A 519 -13.05 2.67 -10.91
N CYS A 520 -12.37 2.88 -9.76
CA CYS A 520 -11.03 2.31 -9.54
C CYS A 520 -11.04 0.79 -9.67
N ILE A 521 -12.04 0.14 -9.06
CA ILE A 521 -12.16 -1.32 -9.06
C ILE A 521 -12.55 -1.85 -10.44
N ALA A 522 -13.45 -1.16 -11.17
CA ALA A 522 -13.84 -1.56 -12.52
C ALA A 522 -12.64 -1.49 -13.49
N VAL A 523 -11.84 -0.42 -13.41
CA VAL A 523 -10.61 -0.28 -14.20
C VAL A 523 -9.58 -1.33 -13.80
N ALA A 524 -9.46 -1.67 -12.51
CA ALA A 524 -8.57 -2.74 -12.04
C ALA A 524 -8.96 -4.11 -12.62
N LYS A 525 -10.25 -4.44 -12.66
CA LYS A 525 -10.77 -5.68 -13.30
C LYS A 525 -10.48 -5.72 -14.80
N GLU A 526 -10.65 -4.59 -15.50
CA GLU A 526 -10.33 -4.52 -16.93
C GLU A 526 -8.83 -4.71 -17.19
N LEU A 527 -7.96 -4.10 -16.37
CA LEU A 527 -6.51 -4.28 -16.47
C LEU A 527 -6.08 -5.71 -16.12
N GLU A 528 -6.70 -6.35 -15.13
CA GLU A 528 -6.47 -7.78 -14.83
C GLU A 528 -6.82 -8.65 -16.04
N LYS A 529 -7.98 -8.42 -16.64
CA LYS A 529 -8.41 -9.13 -17.86
C LYS A 529 -7.45 -8.94 -19.02
N ALA A 530 -6.95 -7.72 -19.22
CA ALA A 530 -6.08 -7.38 -20.34
C ALA A 530 -4.63 -7.83 -20.17
N PHE A 531 -4.11 -7.88 -18.95
CA PHE A 531 -2.68 -8.10 -18.65
C PHE A 531 -2.40 -9.26 -17.70
N GLY A 532 -3.42 -10.02 -17.27
CA GLY A 532 -3.28 -11.21 -16.44
C GLY A 532 -3.13 -10.96 -14.94
N GLY A 533 -2.99 -9.69 -14.50
CA GLY A 533 -2.99 -9.32 -13.08
C GLY A 533 -1.86 -9.96 -12.27
N TYR A 534 -2.21 -10.68 -11.22
CA TYR A 534 -1.28 -11.40 -10.35
C TYR A 534 -0.63 -12.59 -11.09
N VAL A 535 0.69 -12.69 -10.96
CA VAL A 535 1.49 -13.81 -11.48
C VAL A 535 2.11 -14.56 -10.29
N PRO A 536 1.83 -15.85 -10.06
CA PRO A 536 2.42 -16.58 -8.94
C PRO A 536 3.96 -16.54 -8.97
N PRO A 537 4.65 -16.30 -7.84
CA PRO A 537 6.11 -16.37 -7.74
C PRO A 537 6.64 -17.81 -7.61
N PHE A 538 5.79 -18.80 -7.84
CA PHE A 538 6.08 -20.24 -7.71
C PHE A 538 5.47 -21.01 -8.89
N GLU A 539 6.02 -22.19 -9.17
CA GLU A 539 5.46 -23.10 -10.16
C GLU A 539 4.12 -23.69 -9.67
N THR A 540 3.14 -23.77 -10.58
CA THR A 540 1.77 -24.22 -10.29
C THR A 540 1.44 -25.58 -10.91
N SER A 541 2.36 -26.16 -11.69
CA SER A 541 2.20 -27.44 -12.39
C SER A 541 3.45 -28.33 -12.28
#